data_de0f9d1e60193d70d3ef510aefe90f02
#
_entry.id   de0f9d1e60193d70d3ef510aefe90f02
#
_cell.length_a   1.000
_cell.length_b   1.000
_cell.length_c   1.000
_cell.angle_alpha   90.00
_cell.angle_beta   90.00
_cell.angle_gamma   90.00
#
_symmetry.space_group_name_H-M   'P 1'
#
loop_
_entity.id
_entity.type
_entity.pdbx_description
1 polymer ?
#
loop_
_entity_poly.entity_id
_entity_poly.type
_entity_poly.pdbx_seq_one_letter_code
_entity_poly.pdbx_strand_id
1 'polypeptide(L)'
;MTALPTRKLEAWRYTELKSLAAISFAEPKPAKISAPLPDLGLPRIVFVNGSFNAALSNAPDFVGPFAKVLDDSALPLVQINAANAQDGITIDIPAGIDAGAIMLISYANAAEPIAFHPRHRIVLGTNATLTIIEVALGQGVYWHNPVTDITLQEGATLGHYRLQDESAEAFHLATIRADIAEKAAYESFSLVVGGKLSRAEFHTNLNGPNASTHLNAAQLLRGRQHADFTSVVGHKAPNCASRQTVKSVLFDHARGVFQGRIEVAQIAQKTDGYQMNQALLLSPHAEIDIKPELEIFADDVKCSHGATIGALDPEQIFYLRSRGIPEDQARAMLIRAFLTEALEPVTHEAARTFLEDAIETWWARK
;
A
#
# COMPACT_ATOMS: atom_id res chain seq x y z
N MET A 1 -19.67 19.23 3.68
CA MET A 1 -18.34 18.62 3.60
C MET A 1 -18.36 17.32 4.39
N THR A 2 -17.91 16.22 3.82
CA THR A 2 -17.74 14.95 4.55
C THR A 2 -16.70 15.17 5.64
N ALA A 3 -17.03 14.83 6.88
CA ALA A 3 -16.12 14.99 8.01
C ALA A 3 -15.00 13.94 7.96
N LEU A 4 -13.80 14.30 8.42
CA LEU A 4 -12.72 13.34 8.63
C LEU A 4 -13.14 12.24 9.60
N PRO A 5 -12.76 10.99 9.38
CA PRO A 5 -13.03 9.90 10.31
C PRO A 5 -12.32 10.15 11.65
N THR A 6 -12.93 9.65 12.70
CA THR A 6 -12.41 9.77 14.07
C THR A 6 -12.24 8.39 14.69
N ARG A 7 -11.50 8.30 15.78
CA ARG A 7 -11.32 7.06 16.58
C ARG A 7 -12.62 6.43 17.11
N LYS A 8 -13.79 7.09 16.92
CA LYS A 8 -15.11 6.50 17.21
C LYS A 8 -15.52 5.45 16.15
N LEU A 9 -15.00 5.58 14.93
CA LEU A 9 -15.15 4.55 13.91
C LEU A 9 -14.14 3.43 14.18
N GLU A 10 -14.59 2.19 14.23
CA GLU A 10 -13.77 1.05 14.59
C GLU A 10 -12.52 0.90 13.70
N ALA A 11 -12.68 1.07 12.39
CA ALA A 11 -11.56 1.02 11.43
C ALA A 11 -10.51 2.15 11.63
N TRP A 12 -10.81 3.15 12.47
CA TRP A 12 -9.94 4.30 12.75
C TRP A 12 -9.48 4.37 14.21
N ARG A 13 -9.74 3.32 14.99
CA ARG A 13 -9.46 3.29 16.42
C ARG A 13 -8.02 3.61 16.78
N TYR A 14 -7.07 3.14 15.96
CA TYR A 14 -5.63 3.26 16.18
C TYR A 14 -4.98 4.42 15.42
N THR A 15 -5.71 5.06 14.48
CA THR A 15 -5.18 6.14 13.65
C THR A 15 -6.00 7.41 13.81
N GLU A 16 -5.39 8.44 14.38
CA GLU A 16 -6.04 9.72 14.67
C GLU A 16 -5.62 10.78 13.66
N LEU A 17 -6.60 11.49 13.11
CA LEU A 17 -6.38 12.54 12.09
C LEU A 17 -6.38 13.97 12.64
N LYS A 18 -6.24 14.16 13.97
CA LYS A 18 -6.21 15.52 14.57
C LYS A 18 -5.12 16.41 13.99
N SER A 19 -3.91 15.85 13.76
CA SER A 19 -2.80 16.60 13.20
C SER A 19 -3.05 17.02 11.75
N LEU A 20 -3.76 16.20 10.96
CA LEU A 20 -4.24 16.55 9.61
C LEU A 20 -5.33 17.65 9.70
N ALA A 21 -6.32 17.47 10.57
CA ALA A 21 -7.44 18.40 10.74
C ALA A 21 -7.02 19.80 11.22
N ALA A 22 -5.85 19.93 11.85
CA ALA A 22 -5.31 21.19 12.34
C ALA A 22 -4.64 22.03 11.23
N ILE A 23 -4.47 21.49 10.03
CA ILE A 23 -3.80 22.18 8.90
C ILE A 23 -4.85 22.70 7.92
N SER A 24 -4.71 23.95 7.52
CA SER A 24 -5.44 24.51 6.39
C SER A 24 -4.68 24.23 5.11
N PHE A 25 -5.24 23.43 4.23
CA PHE A 25 -4.64 23.08 2.95
C PHE A 25 -5.17 23.99 1.83
N ALA A 26 -4.25 24.50 1.02
CA ALA A 26 -4.58 25.19 -0.22
C ALA A 26 -4.81 24.20 -1.37
N GLU A 27 -5.41 24.68 -2.44
CA GLU A 27 -5.47 23.94 -3.70
C GLU A 27 -4.07 23.76 -4.29
N PRO A 28 -3.77 22.59 -4.87
CA PRO A 28 -2.46 22.33 -5.46
C PRO A 28 -2.22 23.23 -6.69
N LYS A 29 -0.99 23.73 -6.79
CA LYS A 29 -0.52 24.51 -7.94
C LYS A 29 0.53 23.71 -8.72
N PRO A 30 0.69 23.98 -10.04
CA PRO A 30 1.79 23.40 -10.79
C PRO A 30 3.14 23.68 -10.12
N ALA A 31 3.96 22.65 -10.00
CA ALA A 31 5.27 22.74 -9.37
C ALA A 31 6.33 22.09 -10.25
N LYS A 32 7.60 22.48 -10.03
CA LYS A 32 8.74 21.81 -10.65
C LYS A 32 9.17 20.62 -9.81
N ILE A 33 9.68 19.60 -10.46
CA ILE A 33 10.34 18.49 -9.79
C ILE A 33 11.71 18.97 -9.32
N SER A 34 12.01 18.76 -8.04
CA SER A 34 13.27 19.18 -7.41
C SER A 34 14.26 18.03 -7.22
N ALA A 35 13.84 16.79 -7.47
CA ALA A 35 14.67 15.58 -7.39
C ALA A 35 14.43 14.69 -8.61
N PRO A 36 15.41 13.88 -9.05
CA PRO A 36 15.19 12.94 -10.14
C PRO A 36 14.10 11.94 -9.79
N LEU A 37 13.21 11.66 -10.74
CA LEU A 37 12.22 10.59 -10.62
C LEU A 37 12.86 9.24 -10.88
N PRO A 38 12.38 8.16 -10.25
CA PRO A 38 12.80 6.81 -10.58
C PRO A 38 12.57 6.51 -12.07
N ASP A 39 13.52 5.81 -12.66
CA ASP A 39 13.44 5.36 -14.05
C ASP A 39 13.89 3.89 -14.14
N LEU A 40 12.96 3.02 -14.46
CA LEU A 40 13.20 1.58 -14.64
C LEU A 40 13.18 1.19 -16.12
N GLY A 41 13.24 2.15 -17.03
CA GLY A 41 13.09 1.90 -18.47
C GLY A 41 11.67 1.47 -18.88
N LEU A 42 10.67 1.65 -18.02
CA LEU A 42 9.28 1.29 -18.25
C LEU A 42 8.46 2.52 -18.68
N PRO A 43 7.34 2.31 -19.39
CA PRO A 43 6.35 3.36 -19.57
C PRO A 43 5.94 3.95 -18.23
N ARG A 44 5.83 5.27 -18.16
CA ARG A 44 5.51 5.94 -16.90
C ARG A 44 4.43 6.98 -17.04
N ILE A 45 3.65 7.11 -15.99
CA ILE A 45 2.57 8.08 -15.83
C ILE A 45 2.94 8.91 -14.60
N VAL A 46 3.08 10.22 -14.77
CA VAL A 46 3.59 11.11 -13.71
C VAL A 46 2.53 12.13 -13.35
N PHE A 47 2.25 12.23 -12.06
CA PHE A 47 1.48 13.30 -11.44
C PHE A 47 2.39 14.20 -10.63
N VAL A 48 2.19 15.52 -10.75
CA VAL A 48 2.89 16.51 -9.92
C VAL A 48 1.85 17.33 -9.17
N ASN A 49 1.93 17.33 -7.83
CA ASN A 49 0.92 17.93 -6.96
C ASN A 49 -0.51 17.49 -7.31
N GLY A 50 -0.70 16.21 -7.63
CA GLY A 50 -1.99 15.61 -7.96
C GLY A 50 -2.49 15.86 -9.38
N SER A 51 -1.75 16.55 -10.25
CA SER A 51 -2.12 16.79 -11.64
C SER A 51 -1.24 16.00 -12.60
N PHE A 52 -1.85 15.40 -13.62
CA PHE A 52 -1.14 14.67 -14.68
C PHE A 52 -0.15 15.56 -15.42
N ASN A 53 1.06 15.08 -15.61
CA ASN A 53 2.14 15.80 -16.30
C ASN A 53 2.54 15.08 -17.58
N ALA A 54 1.99 15.53 -18.72
CA ALA A 54 2.24 14.92 -20.01
C ALA A 54 3.71 15.01 -20.45
N ALA A 55 4.44 16.07 -20.08
CA ALA A 55 5.84 16.25 -20.47
C ALA A 55 6.79 15.24 -19.78
N LEU A 56 6.38 14.68 -18.65
CA LEU A 56 7.15 13.70 -17.88
C LEU A 56 6.63 12.27 -18.05
N SER A 57 5.53 12.11 -18.79
CA SER A 57 4.88 10.83 -19.01
C SER A 57 5.10 10.32 -20.43
N ASN A 58 5.16 9.00 -20.57
CA ASN A 58 5.11 8.29 -21.85
C ASN A 58 4.07 7.17 -21.74
N ALA A 59 2.83 7.55 -21.38
CA ALA A 59 1.75 6.64 -21.11
C ALA A 59 1.40 5.77 -22.35
N PRO A 60 1.18 4.47 -22.19
CA PRO A 60 0.68 3.60 -23.26
C PRO A 60 -0.75 3.95 -23.68
N ASP A 61 -1.18 3.50 -24.86
CA ASP A 61 -2.50 3.79 -25.44
C ASP A 61 -3.69 3.27 -24.60
N PHE A 62 -3.48 2.27 -23.75
CA PHE A 62 -4.49 1.75 -22.85
C PHE A 62 -4.69 2.62 -21.58
N VAL A 63 -3.97 3.73 -21.46
CA VAL A 63 -4.11 4.69 -20.38
C VAL A 63 -4.91 5.89 -20.88
N GLY A 64 -6.09 6.06 -20.34
CA GLY A 64 -6.98 7.16 -20.64
C GLY A 64 -7.04 8.22 -19.53
N PRO A 65 -7.65 9.36 -19.81
CA PRO A 65 -7.85 10.41 -18.82
C PRO A 65 -8.83 9.97 -17.71
N PHE A 66 -8.76 10.66 -16.60
CA PHE A 66 -9.70 10.50 -15.49
C PHE A 66 -11.13 10.83 -15.96
N ALA A 67 -12.04 9.93 -15.64
CA ALA A 67 -13.47 10.15 -15.78
C ALA A 67 -14.09 10.29 -14.38
N LYS A 68 -14.67 11.46 -14.09
CA LYS A 68 -15.33 11.69 -12.80
C LYS A 68 -16.51 10.74 -12.64
N VAL A 69 -16.50 9.95 -11.58
CA VAL A 69 -17.56 9.00 -11.24
C VAL A 69 -18.21 9.44 -9.94
N LEU A 70 -19.55 9.38 -9.88
CA LEU A 70 -20.27 9.49 -8.62
C LEU A 70 -19.96 8.27 -7.77
N ASP A 71 -19.68 8.48 -6.50
CA ASP A 71 -19.35 7.43 -5.56
C ASP A 71 -20.19 7.59 -4.28
N ASP A 72 -21.02 6.59 -4.00
CA ASP A 72 -21.89 6.49 -2.84
C ASP A 72 -21.28 5.65 -1.69
N SER A 73 -20.00 5.33 -1.79
CA SER A 73 -19.28 4.56 -0.79
C SER A 73 -19.45 5.15 0.61
N ALA A 74 -19.65 4.28 1.61
CA ALA A 74 -19.68 4.67 3.02
C ALA A 74 -18.29 5.02 3.60
N LEU A 75 -17.21 4.81 2.82
CA LEU A 75 -15.83 5.06 3.27
C LEU A 75 -15.53 6.57 3.28
N PRO A 76 -15.21 7.17 4.44
CA PRO A 76 -15.08 8.62 4.55
C PRO A 76 -14.02 9.23 3.62
N LEU A 77 -12.87 8.58 3.46
CA LEU A 77 -11.80 9.08 2.60
C LEU A 77 -12.16 8.99 1.12
N VAL A 78 -12.93 7.97 0.73
CA VAL A 78 -13.45 7.83 -0.64
C VAL A 78 -14.46 8.93 -0.94
N GLN A 79 -15.36 9.25 0.00
CA GLN A 79 -16.29 10.37 -0.15
C GLN A 79 -15.58 11.71 -0.29
N ILE A 80 -14.53 11.94 0.52
CA ILE A 80 -13.72 13.17 0.43
C ILE A 80 -12.99 13.21 -0.92
N ASN A 81 -12.41 12.10 -1.37
CA ASN A 81 -11.78 12.01 -2.69
C ASN A 81 -12.80 12.28 -3.80
N ALA A 82 -13.95 11.62 -3.81
CA ALA A 82 -14.98 11.80 -4.86
C ALA A 82 -15.47 13.26 -4.98
N ALA A 83 -15.55 13.97 -3.85
CA ALA A 83 -15.94 15.38 -3.83
C ALA A 83 -14.85 16.32 -4.39
N ASN A 84 -13.56 15.96 -4.23
CA ASN A 84 -12.42 16.84 -4.50
C ASN A 84 -11.50 16.35 -5.63
N ALA A 85 -11.69 15.14 -6.15
CA ALA A 85 -10.88 14.60 -7.25
C ALA A 85 -11.01 15.47 -8.51
N GLN A 86 -9.88 15.96 -8.99
CA GLN A 86 -9.78 16.78 -10.19
C GLN A 86 -9.03 16.06 -11.31
N ASP A 87 -8.20 15.05 -10.98
CA ASP A 87 -7.37 14.35 -11.93
C ASP A 87 -7.12 12.88 -11.51
N GLY A 88 -6.59 12.10 -12.43
CA GLY A 88 -6.30 10.68 -12.29
C GLY A 88 -6.17 10.01 -13.65
N ILE A 89 -6.27 8.69 -13.67
CA ILE A 89 -6.22 7.91 -14.91
C ILE A 89 -7.25 6.78 -14.91
N THR A 90 -7.60 6.36 -16.12
CA THR A 90 -8.25 5.08 -16.37
C THR A 90 -7.27 4.19 -17.12
N ILE A 91 -7.06 2.97 -16.64
CA ILE A 91 -6.33 1.90 -17.32
C ILE A 91 -7.37 0.85 -17.71
N ASP A 92 -7.44 0.55 -19.00
CA ASP A 92 -8.40 -0.44 -19.52
C ASP A 92 -7.66 -1.40 -20.46
N ILE A 93 -7.42 -2.63 -19.97
CA ILE A 93 -6.69 -3.66 -20.72
C ILE A 93 -7.68 -4.63 -21.33
N PRO A 94 -7.70 -4.77 -22.66
CA PRO A 94 -8.58 -5.73 -23.34
C PRO A 94 -8.29 -7.19 -22.94
N ALA A 95 -9.28 -8.07 -23.19
CA ALA A 95 -9.15 -9.50 -22.90
C ALA A 95 -7.94 -10.13 -23.62
N GLY A 96 -7.20 -10.98 -22.90
CA GLY A 96 -6.07 -11.77 -23.42
C GLY A 96 -4.79 -10.98 -23.66
N ILE A 97 -4.72 -9.72 -23.26
CA ILE A 97 -3.52 -8.87 -23.44
C ILE A 97 -2.61 -8.96 -22.23
N ASP A 98 -1.34 -9.27 -22.48
CA ASP A 98 -0.26 -9.00 -21.53
C ASP A 98 0.25 -7.58 -21.77
N ALA A 99 -0.08 -6.67 -20.84
CA ALA A 99 0.29 -5.26 -20.95
C ALA A 99 1.67 -4.96 -20.36
N GLY A 100 2.37 -5.97 -19.86
CA GLY A 100 3.71 -5.82 -19.26
C GLY A 100 3.68 -5.03 -17.96
N ALA A 101 4.63 -4.10 -17.81
CA ALA A 101 4.77 -3.30 -16.60
C ALA A 101 4.78 -1.80 -16.90
N ILE A 102 4.20 -1.00 -16.00
CA ILE A 102 4.20 0.46 -16.06
C ILE A 102 4.55 1.05 -14.69
N MET A 103 5.04 2.29 -14.69
CA MET A 103 5.22 3.07 -13.46
C MET A 103 4.10 4.12 -13.32
N LEU A 104 3.53 4.24 -12.14
CA LEU A 104 2.62 5.31 -11.74
C LEU A 104 3.31 6.15 -10.65
N ILE A 105 3.74 7.35 -10.99
CA ILE A 105 4.54 8.18 -10.10
C ILE A 105 3.72 9.41 -9.65
N SER A 106 3.54 9.57 -8.36
CA SER A 106 2.98 10.78 -7.74
C SER A 106 4.09 11.52 -7.00
N TYR A 107 4.37 12.75 -7.43
CA TYR A 107 5.39 13.60 -6.84
C TYR A 107 4.78 14.89 -6.31
N ALA A 108 5.03 15.20 -5.04
CA ALA A 108 4.61 16.44 -4.43
C ALA A 108 5.80 17.40 -4.19
N ASN A 109 5.62 18.68 -4.53
CA ASN A 109 6.54 19.74 -4.14
C ASN A 109 5.73 20.92 -3.57
N ALA A 110 5.52 20.90 -2.26
CA ALA A 110 4.63 21.79 -1.56
C ALA A 110 5.40 22.90 -0.84
N ALA A 111 5.40 24.11 -1.41
CA ALA A 111 5.95 25.30 -0.76
C ALA A 111 5.03 25.83 0.36
N GLU A 112 3.75 25.57 0.29
CA GLU A 112 2.71 25.79 1.31
C GLU A 112 1.91 24.52 1.48
N PRO A 113 1.18 24.30 2.60
CA PRO A 113 0.37 23.10 2.75
C PRO A 113 -0.68 22.96 1.65
N ILE A 114 -0.68 21.84 0.92
CA ILE A 114 -1.63 21.53 -0.16
C ILE A 114 -2.31 20.19 0.05
N ALA A 115 -3.52 20.02 -0.49
CA ALA A 115 -4.20 18.73 -0.54
C ALA A 115 -4.56 18.37 -1.98
N PHE A 116 -4.33 17.12 -2.36
CA PHE A 116 -4.72 16.60 -3.66
C PHE A 116 -5.26 15.17 -3.54
N HIS A 117 -6.23 14.88 -4.40
CA HIS A 117 -7.08 13.70 -4.30
C HIS A 117 -7.14 12.97 -5.65
N PRO A 118 -6.03 12.39 -6.16
CA PRO A 118 -6.06 11.69 -7.43
C PRO A 118 -6.96 10.45 -7.33
N ARG A 119 -7.61 10.13 -8.46
CA ARG A 119 -8.44 8.94 -8.54
C ARG A 119 -8.10 8.12 -9.76
N HIS A 120 -7.87 6.83 -9.55
CA HIS A 120 -7.46 5.91 -10.60
C HIS A 120 -8.51 4.79 -10.74
N ARG A 121 -8.72 4.37 -11.97
CA ARG A 121 -9.55 3.20 -12.30
C ARG A 121 -8.74 2.24 -13.14
N ILE A 122 -8.71 0.97 -12.75
CA ILE A 122 -7.96 -0.08 -13.42
C ILE A 122 -8.93 -1.22 -13.73
N VAL A 123 -9.06 -1.55 -15.01
CA VAL A 123 -9.91 -2.65 -15.50
C VAL A 123 -9.05 -3.58 -16.33
N LEU A 124 -8.98 -4.85 -15.95
CA LEU A 124 -8.35 -5.89 -16.73
C LEU A 124 -9.42 -6.84 -17.28
N GLY A 125 -9.47 -6.97 -18.59
CA GLY A 125 -10.33 -7.91 -19.29
C GLY A 125 -9.94 -9.37 -19.01
N THR A 126 -10.76 -10.31 -19.44
CA THR A 126 -10.56 -11.75 -19.23
C THR A 126 -9.15 -12.20 -19.66
N ASN A 127 -8.44 -12.89 -18.76
CA ASN A 127 -7.05 -13.37 -18.96
C ASN A 127 -6.04 -12.26 -19.31
N ALA A 128 -6.32 -11.00 -19.02
CA ALA A 128 -5.35 -9.93 -19.20
C ALA A 128 -4.38 -9.85 -18.01
N THR A 129 -3.15 -9.39 -18.27
CA THR A 129 -2.13 -9.22 -17.23
C THR A 129 -1.54 -7.81 -17.25
N LEU A 130 -1.21 -7.27 -16.08
CA LEU A 130 -0.55 -5.98 -15.92
C LEU A 130 0.27 -5.98 -14.62
N THR A 131 1.42 -5.32 -14.65
CA THR A 131 2.16 -4.94 -13.44
C THR A 131 2.19 -3.41 -13.31
N ILE A 132 1.85 -2.90 -12.13
CA ILE A 132 1.96 -1.48 -11.80
C ILE A 132 3.00 -1.30 -10.68
N ILE A 133 4.00 -0.45 -10.93
CA ILE A 133 4.94 0.00 -9.92
C ILE A 133 4.53 1.42 -9.54
N GLU A 134 3.81 1.55 -8.42
CA GLU A 134 3.31 2.84 -7.93
C GLU A 134 4.35 3.46 -6.99
N VAL A 135 4.67 4.73 -7.20
CA VAL A 135 5.68 5.45 -6.42
C VAL A 135 5.13 6.78 -5.96
N ALA A 136 5.07 6.99 -4.64
CA ALA A 136 4.69 8.25 -4.03
C ALA A 136 5.91 8.90 -3.37
N LEU A 137 6.29 10.08 -3.85
CA LEU A 137 7.43 10.87 -3.41
C LEU A 137 7.03 12.31 -3.15
N GLY A 138 7.83 13.05 -2.41
CA GLY A 138 7.60 14.49 -2.31
C GLY A 138 8.28 15.21 -1.17
N GLN A 139 8.10 16.53 -1.16
CA GLN A 139 8.66 17.45 -0.17
C GLN A 139 7.61 18.44 0.33
N GLY A 140 7.74 18.85 1.59
CA GLY A 140 6.84 19.81 2.24
C GLY A 140 5.65 19.16 2.94
N VAL A 141 4.69 19.99 3.34
CA VAL A 141 3.47 19.59 4.04
C VAL A 141 2.35 19.40 3.02
N TYR A 142 1.82 18.20 2.91
CA TYR A 142 0.70 17.94 2.02
C TYR A 142 -0.16 16.77 2.48
N TRP A 143 -1.39 16.75 1.98
CA TRP A 143 -2.29 15.62 2.11
C TRP A 143 -2.50 14.98 0.74
N HIS A 144 -1.96 13.80 0.56
CA HIS A 144 -2.16 12.93 -0.59
C HIS A 144 -3.22 11.87 -0.24
N ASN A 145 -4.38 11.95 -0.88
CA ASN A 145 -5.51 11.04 -0.68
C ASN A 145 -5.89 10.35 -1.99
N PRO A 146 -5.09 9.39 -2.49
CA PRO A 146 -5.42 8.64 -3.68
C PRO A 146 -6.51 7.60 -3.43
N VAL A 147 -7.40 7.43 -4.40
CA VAL A 147 -8.35 6.30 -4.45
C VAL A 147 -8.12 5.53 -5.74
N THR A 148 -7.94 4.22 -5.62
CA THR A 148 -7.77 3.32 -6.78
C THR A 148 -8.86 2.26 -6.78
N ASP A 149 -9.64 2.24 -7.87
CA ASP A 149 -10.69 1.26 -8.12
C ASP A 149 -10.19 0.22 -9.12
N ILE A 150 -10.19 -1.06 -8.73
CA ILE A 150 -9.66 -2.18 -9.51
C ILE A 150 -10.80 -3.15 -9.82
N THR A 151 -10.92 -3.55 -11.09
CA THR A 151 -11.83 -4.60 -11.54
C THR A 151 -11.05 -5.61 -12.36
N LEU A 152 -10.97 -6.85 -11.88
CA LEU A 152 -10.33 -7.96 -12.58
C LEU A 152 -11.38 -8.93 -13.08
N GLN A 153 -11.47 -9.10 -14.42
CA GLN A 153 -12.32 -10.08 -15.05
C GLN A 153 -11.74 -11.50 -14.90
N GLU A 154 -12.50 -12.52 -15.34
CA GLU A 154 -12.10 -13.93 -15.23
C GLU A 154 -10.65 -14.15 -15.68
N GLY A 155 -9.84 -14.81 -14.84
CA GLY A 155 -8.46 -15.17 -15.12
C GLY A 155 -7.47 -14.00 -15.22
N ALA A 156 -7.91 -12.75 -15.02
CA ALA A 156 -7.00 -11.60 -15.06
C ALA A 156 -6.04 -11.57 -13.89
N THR A 157 -4.82 -11.05 -14.10
CA THR A 157 -3.79 -10.95 -13.05
C THR A 157 -3.22 -9.55 -12.99
N LEU A 158 -3.25 -8.95 -11.80
CA LEU A 158 -2.66 -7.65 -11.53
C LEU A 158 -1.58 -7.76 -10.45
N GLY A 159 -0.34 -7.41 -10.80
CA GLY A 159 0.71 -7.09 -9.84
C GLY A 159 0.72 -5.60 -9.51
N HIS A 160 0.63 -5.22 -8.23
CA HIS A 160 0.59 -3.82 -7.79
C HIS A 160 1.60 -3.59 -6.67
N TYR A 161 2.77 -3.09 -7.02
CA TYR A 161 3.91 -2.92 -6.12
C TYR A 161 4.13 -1.45 -5.82
N ARG A 162 4.06 -1.08 -4.53
CA ARG A 162 3.96 0.32 -4.11
C ARG A 162 5.15 0.72 -3.23
N LEU A 163 5.78 1.85 -3.55
CA LEU A 163 6.73 2.55 -2.69
C LEU A 163 6.11 3.88 -2.21
N GLN A 164 5.99 4.04 -0.89
CA GLN A 164 5.63 5.30 -0.26
C GLN A 164 6.86 5.85 0.48
N ASP A 165 7.53 6.86 -0.12
CA ASP A 165 8.73 7.53 0.41
C ASP A 165 8.54 9.06 0.34
N GLU A 166 7.49 9.53 0.98
CA GLU A 166 7.08 10.93 0.98
C GLU A 166 7.69 11.71 2.15
N SER A 167 7.57 13.03 2.09
CA SER A 167 8.04 13.92 3.16
C SER A 167 7.61 13.44 4.56
N ALA A 168 8.51 13.54 5.54
CA ALA A 168 8.21 13.22 6.94
C ALA A 168 7.13 14.15 7.57
N GLU A 169 6.66 15.17 6.83
CA GLU A 169 5.56 16.05 7.22
C GLU A 169 4.27 15.79 6.42
N ALA A 170 4.31 14.86 5.46
CA ALA A 170 3.18 14.53 4.59
C ALA A 170 2.20 13.56 5.25
N PHE A 171 0.97 13.65 4.78
CA PHE A 171 -0.11 12.71 5.11
C PHE A 171 -0.49 11.95 3.84
N HIS A 172 -0.25 10.66 3.83
CA HIS A 172 -0.62 9.76 2.74
C HIS A 172 -1.76 8.84 3.19
N LEU A 173 -2.95 9.05 2.68
CA LEU A 173 -4.14 8.30 3.07
C LEU A 173 -4.76 7.64 1.82
N ALA A 174 -4.27 6.48 1.45
CA ALA A 174 -4.68 5.75 0.24
C ALA A 174 -5.84 4.79 0.53
N THR A 175 -6.79 4.69 -0.40
CA THR A 175 -7.82 3.65 -0.40
C THR A 175 -7.80 2.89 -1.72
N ILE A 176 -7.68 1.57 -1.64
CA ILE A 176 -7.70 0.66 -2.77
C ILE A 176 -8.93 -0.25 -2.65
N ARG A 177 -9.77 -0.28 -3.68
CA ARG A 177 -10.93 -1.17 -3.76
C ARG A 177 -10.74 -2.09 -4.94
N ALA A 178 -10.88 -3.40 -4.73
CA ALA A 178 -10.67 -4.40 -5.77
C ALA A 178 -11.82 -5.41 -5.81
N ASP A 179 -12.41 -5.60 -6.99
CA ASP A 179 -13.38 -6.62 -7.29
C ASP A 179 -12.76 -7.67 -8.23
N ILE A 180 -12.65 -8.90 -7.74
CA ILE A 180 -11.89 -9.99 -8.36
C ILE A 180 -12.84 -11.10 -8.79
N ALA A 181 -12.94 -11.34 -10.11
CA ALA A 181 -13.78 -12.36 -10.70
C ALA A 181 -13.16 -13.76 -10.61
N GLU A 182 -13.81 -14.76 -11.21
CA GLU A 182 -13.38 -16.16 -11.22
C GLU A 182 -11.92 -16.31 -11.69
N LYS A 183 -11.11 -17.09 -10.96
CA LYS A 183 -9.71 -17.41 -11.28
C LYS A 183 -8.78 -16.19 -11.43
N ALA A 184 -9.26 -14.97 -11.17
CA ALA A 184 -8.42 -13.79 -11.24
C ALA A 184 -7.58 -13.64 -9.97
N ALA A 185 -6.43 -12.96 -10.10
CA ALA A 185 -5.45 -12.79 -9.03
C ALA A 185 -5.05 -11.32 -8.85
N TYR A 186 -5.08 -10.83 -7.61
CA TYR A 186 -4.55 -9.52 -7.23
C TYR A 186 -3.40 -9.68 -6.25
N GLU A 187 -2.19 -9.34 -6.72
CA GLU A 187 -0.95 -9.43 -5.97
C GLU A 187 -0.48 -8.02 -5.60
N SER A 188 -0.49 -7.66 -4.32
CA SER A 188 -0.07 -6.34 -3.86
C SER A 188 1.03 -6.42 -2.82
N PHE A 189 2.02 -5.53 -2.98
CA PHE A 189 3.01 -5.27 -1.94
C PHE A 189 3.19 -3.76 -1.75
N SER A 190 3.26 -3.30 -0.50
CA SER A 190 3.47 -1.90 -0.15
C SER A 190 4.68 -1.74 0.75
N LEU A 191 5.71 -1.00 0.29
CA LEU A 191 6.82 -0.55 1.12
C LEU A 191 6.54 0.87 1.61
N VAL A 192 6.46 1.05 2.92
CA VAL A 192 6.20 2.34 3.56
C VAL A 192 7.44 2.77 4.34
N VAL A 193 8.09 3.83 3.89
CA VAL A 193 9.33 4.36 4.50
C VAL A 193 9.28 5.87 4.76
N GLY A 194 8.22 6.54 4.30
CA GLY A 194 8.02 7.98 4.41
C GLY A 194 6.69 8.37 5.10
N GLY A 195 6.39 9.67 5.06
CA GLY A 195 5.17 10.24 5.63
C GLY A 195 5.26 10.50 7.13
N LYS A 196 4.56 11.55 7.58
CA LYS A 196 4.25 11.77 9.00
C LYS A 196 3.18 10.81 9.47
N LEU A 197 2.15 10.63 8.65
CA LEU A 197 1.10 9.66 8.81
C LEU A 197 0.80 9.05 7.44
N SER A 198 0.95 7.73 7.36
CA SER A 198 0.66 6.95 6.17
C SER A 198 -0.40 5.89 6.50
N ARG A 199 -1.47 5.81 5.70
CA ARG A 199 -2.47 4.75 5.82
C ARG A 199 -2.79 4.20 4.44
N ALA A 200 -2.68 2.88 4.30
CA ALA A 200 -3.17 2.15 3.14
C ALA A 200 -4.37 1.29 3.57
N GLU A 201 -5.53 1.55 3.00
CA GLU A 201 -6.77 0.85 3.30
C GLU A 201 -7.23 0.06 2.06
N PHE A 202 -7.28 -1.27 2.20
CA PHE A 202 -7.66 -2.19 1.13
C PHE A 202 -9.05 -2.77 1.40
N HIS A 203 -9.93 -2.68 0.41
CA HIS A 203 -11.22 -3.37 0.36
C HIS A 203 -11.25 -4.28 -0.85
N THR A 204 -11.07 -5.58 -0.64
CA THR A 204 -10.92 -6.57 -1.70
C THR A 204 -12.04 -7.59 -1.64
N ASN A 205 -12.78 -7.79 -2.72
CA ASN A 205 -13.84 -8.77 -2.84
C ASN A 205 -13.45 -9.89 -3.80
N LEU A 206 -13.44 -11.13 -3.35
CA LEU A 206 -13.27 -12.33 -4.17
C LEU A 206 -14.65 -12.82 -4.61
N ASN A 207 -15.10 -12.32 -5.75
CA ASN A 207 -16.49 -12.47 -6.21
C ASN A 207 -16.73 -13.74 -7.05
N GLY A 208 -15.68 -14.37 -7.58
CA GLY A 208 -15.76 -15.58 -8.39
C GLY A 208 -14.98 -16.75 -7.80
N PRO A 209 -15.35 -18.01 -8.12
CA PRO A 209 -14.63 -19.19 -7.64
C PRO A 209 -13.15 -19.17 -8.02
N ASN A 210 -12.28 -19.68 -7.12
CA ASN A 210 -10.84 -19.75 -7.31
C ASN A 210 -10.15 -18.38 -7.48
N ALA A 211 -10.80 -17.28 -7.11
CA ALA A 211 -10.19 -15.98 -7.05
C ALA A 211 -9.15 -15.91 -5.90
N SER A 212 -8.10 -15.15 -6.09
CA SER A 212 -7.04 -15.02 -5.08
C SER A 212 -6.58 -13.58 -4.89
N THR A 213 -6.10 -13.28 -3.66
CA THR A 213 -5.42 -12.02 -3.37
C THR A 213 -4.30 -12.19 -2.35
N HIS A 214 -3.17 -11.55 -2.62
CA HIS A 214 -2.08 -11.40 -1.67
C HIS A 214 -1.87 -9.92 -1.39
N LEU A 215 -2.09 -9.51 -0.14
CA LEU A 215 -1.94 -8.12 0.31
C LEU A 215 -0.79 -8.07 1.32
N ASN A 216 0.41 -7.77 0.83
CA ASN A 216 1.61 -7.78 1.65
C ASN A 216 2.16 -6.36 1.85
N ALA A 217 2.86 -6.13 2.95
CA ALA A 217 3.51 -4.85 3.21
C ALA A 217 4.77 -4.98 4.07
N ALA A 218 5.65 -4.00 3.92
CA ALA A 218 6.72 -3.72 4.87
C ALA A 218 6.66 -2.24 5.31
N GLN A 219 6.79 -2.00 6.61
CA GLN A 219 6.84 -0.68 7.21
C GLN A 219 8.21 -0.51 7.87
N LEU A 220 8.97 0.51 7.46
CA LEU A 220 10.28 0.81 8.01
C LEU A 220 10.29 2.27 8.49
N LEU A 221 10.08 2.48 9.78
CA LEU A 221 9.71 3.76 10.34
C LEU A 221 10.66 4.22 11.45
N ARG A 222 10.87 5.54 11.51
CA ARG A 222 11.70 6.20 12.56
C ARG A 222 11.06 7.51 13.02
N GLY A 223 11.66 8.12 14.04
CA GLY A 223 11.20 9.39 14.60
C GLY A 223 9.79 9.24 15.19
N ARG A 224 8.83 9.99 14.70
CA ARG A 224 7.42 9.95 15.10
C ARG A 224 6.49 9.57 13.95
N GLN A 225 7.00 8.88 12.96
CA GLN A 225 6.19 8.40 11.85
C GLN A 225 5.11 7.42 12.32
N HIS A 226 3.95 7.49 11.69
CA HIS A 226 2.84 6.57 11.93
C HIS A 226 2.46 5.93 10.61
N ALA A 227 2.47 4.60 10.54
CA ALA A 227 1.97 3.87 9.37
C ALA A 227 0.89 2.86 9.77
N ASP A 228 -0.19 2.84 9.01
CA ASP A 228 -1.37 1.98 9.23
C ASP A 228 -1.66 1.20 7.95
N PHE A 229 -1.63 -0.12 8.07
CA PHE A 229 -2.10 -1.04 7.05
C PHE A 229 -3.43 -1.65 7.50
N THR A 230 -4.50 -1.26 6.82
CA THR A 230 -5.84 -1.78 7.09
C THR A 230 -6.36 -2.53 5.87
N SER A 231 -6.94 -3.70 6.07
CA SER A 231 -7.50 -4.52 4.99
C SER A 231 -8.80 -5.17 5.39
N VAL A 232 -9.74 -5.23 4.45
CA VAL A 232 -10.96 -6.04 4.52
C VAL A 232 -11.00 -6.91 3.27
N VAL A 233 -10.96 -8.22 3.46
CA VAL A 233 -11.01 -9.20 2.37
C VAL A 233 -12.29 -10.02 2.48
N GLY A 234 -13.22 -9.78 1.55
CA GLY A 234 -14.49 -10.51 1.46
C GLY A 234 -14.38 -11.71 0.52
N HIS A 235 -14.45 -12.93 1.08
CA HIS A 235 -14.60 -14.16 0.32
C HIS A 235 -16.09 -14.38 0.02
N LYS A 236 -16.51 -14.20 -1.22
CA LYS A 236 -17.91 -14.26 -1.65
C LYS A 236 -18.22 -15.46 -2.55
N ALA A 237 -17.20 -16.26 -2.90
CA ALA A 237 -17.30 -17.44 -3.76
C ALA A 237 -16.43 -18.59 -3.21
N PRO A 238 -16.69 -19.85 -3.59
CA PRO A 238 -15.95 -21.00 -3.09
C PRO A 238 -14.51 -21.09 -3.65
N ASN A 239 -13.66 -21.83 -2.94
CA ASN A 239 -12.27 -22.13 -3.30
C ASN A 239 -11.38 -20.87 -3.44
N CYS A 240 -11.73 -19.75 -2.83
CA CYS A 240 -10.92 -18.53 -2.87
C CYS A 240 -9.79 -18.58 -1.87
N ALA A 241 -8.67 -17.93 -2.20
CA ALA A 241 -7.50 -17.84 -1.33
C ALA A 241 -7.11 -16.39 -1.05
N SER A 242 -6.73 -16.11 0.21
CA SER A 242 -6.12 -14.81 0.57
C SER A 242 -4.94 -14.99 1.51
N ARG A 243 -3.90 -14.19 1.30
CA ARG A 243 -2.74 -14.10 2.17
C ARG A 243 -2.45 -12.64 2.48
N GLN A 244 -2.20 -12.35 3.74
CA GLN A 244 -1.84 -11.00 4.19
C GLN A 244 -0.62 -11.13 5.10
N THR A 245 0.50 -10.58 4.66
CA THR A 245 1.73 -10.59 5.46
C THR A 245 2.26 -9.17 5.59
N VAL A 246 2.30 -8.67 6.82
CA VAL A 246 2.83 -7.34 7.11
C VAL A 246 4.01 -7.45 8.06
N LYS A 247 5.16 -6.90 7.64
CA LYS A 247 6.36 -6.82 8.48
C LYS A 247 6.67 -5.37 8.83
N SER A 248 6.89 -5.09 10.11
CA SER A 248 7.14 -3.73 10.60
C SER A 248 8.47 -3.67 11.36
N VAL A 249 9.30 -2.68 11.04
CA VAL A 249 10.52 -2.35 11.78
C VAL A 249 10.40 -0.93 12.29
N LEU A 250 10.35 -0.77 13.61
CA LEU A 250 9.98 0.49 14.25
C LEU A 250 11.09 0.98 15.19
N PHE A 251 11.59 2.19 14.90
CA PHE A 251 12.60 2.87 15.68
C PHE A 251 12.01 4.05 16.48
N ASP A 252 12.74 4.59 17.38
CA ASP A 252 12.47 5.81 18.15
C ASP A 252 11.07 5.81 18.80
N HIS A 253 10.17 6.67 18.35
CA HIS A 253 8.76 6.79 18.74
C HIS A 253 7.81 6.46 17.59
N ALA A 254 8.29 5.70 16.61
CA ALA A 254 7.47 5.31 15.47
C ALA A 254 6.33 4.38 15.89
N ARG A 255 5.20 4.50 15.18
CA ARG A 255 4.02 3.69 15.46
C ARG A 255 3.56 2.97 14.21
N GLY A 256 3.43 1.64 14.31
CA GLY A 256 2.83 0.80 13.29
C GLY A 256 1.40 0.40 13.68
N VAL A 257 0.57 0.16 12.67
CA VAL A 257 -0.77 -0.41 12.84
C VAL A 257 -0.99 -1.46 11.77
N PHE A 258 -1.51 -2.61 12.18
CA PHE A 258 -2.08 -3.62 11.28
C PHE A 258 -3.51 -3.92 11.71
N GLN A 259 -4.46 -3.71 10.81
CA GLN A 259 -5.83 -4.17 10.97
C GLN A 259 -6.20 -5.02 9.75
N GLY A 260 -6.47 -6.30 9.98
CA GLY A 260 -6.83 -7.23 8.92
C GLY A 260 -8.16 -7.90 9.24
N ARG A 261 -9.15 -7.80 8.35
CA ARG A 261 -10.40 -8.53 8.47
C ARG A 261 -10.58 -9.46 7.28
N ILE A 262 -10.89 -10.72 7.56
CA ILE A 262 -11.33 -11.69 6.57
C ILE A 262 -12.82 -11.99 6.82
N GLU A 263 -13.65 -11.71 5.83
CA GLU A 263 -15.09 -11.99 5.84
C GLU A 263 -15.37 -13.16 4.88
N VAL A 264 -15.97 -14.24 5.40
CA VAL A 264 -16.26 -15.46 4.61
C VAL A 264 -17.76 -15.67 4.56
N ALA A 265 -18.36 -15.46 3.40
CA ALA A 265 -19.78 -15.70 3.18
C ALA A 265 -20.12 -17.20 3.30
N GLN A 266 -21.36 -17.55 3.66
CA GLN A 266 -21.79 -18.93 3.84
C GLN A 266 -21.56 -19.80 2.60
N ILE A 267 -21.69 -19.24 1.39
CA ILE A 267 -21.45 -19.97 0.12
C ILE A 267 -19.96 -20.14 -0.20
N ALA A 268 -19.07 -19.38 0.47
CA ALA A 268 -17.63 -19.37 0.19
C ALA A 268 -16.91 -20.55 0.88
N GLN A 269 -17.40 -21.76 0.61
CA GLN A 269 -16.79 -22.99 1.13
C GLN A 269 -15.40 -23.20 0.54
N LYS A 270 -14.52 -23.90 1.30
CA LYS A 270 -13.12 -24.17 0.94
C LYS A 270 -12.27 -22.90 0.78
N THR A 271 -12.68 -21.83 1.44
CA THR A 271 -11.84 -20.64 1.60
C THR A 271 -10.54 -21.01 2.33
N ASP A 272 -9.42 -20.48 1.82
CA ASP A 272 -8.10 -20.54 2.47
C ASP A 272 -7.61 -19.12 2.76
N GLY A 273 -7.83 -18.65 4.00
CA GLY A 273 -7.52 -17.28 4.44
C GLY A 273 -6.41 -17.26 5.51
N TYR A 274 -5.37 -16.45 5.29
CA TYR A 274 -4.28 -16.32 6.24
C TYR A 274 -3.83 -14.89 6.45
N GLN A 275 -3.64 -14.50 7.72
CA GLN A 275 -3.08 -13.19 8.11
C GLN A 275 -1.86 -13.39 9.02
N MET A 276 -0.78 -12.69 8.72
CA MET A 276 0.41 -12.66 9.56
C MET A 276 0.91 -11.23 9.73
N ASN A 277 1.12 -10.83 10.97
CA ASN A 277 1.85 -9.61 11.27
C ASN A 277 3.09 -9.93 12.12
N GLN A 278 4.23 -9.41 11.70
CA GLN A 278 5.49 -9.56 12.42
C GLN A 278 6.12 -8.17 12.63
N ALA A 279 6.46 -7.84 13.86
CA ALA A 279 7.06 -6.53 14.18
C ALA A 279 8.35 -6.67 14.98
N LEU A 280 9.36 -5.88 14.58
CA LEU A 280 10.57 -5.65 15.36
C LEU A 280 10.49 -4.24 15.97
N LEU A 281 10.40 -4.17 17.30
CA LEU A 281 10.49 -2.92 18.05
C LEU A 281 11.94 -2.69 18.46
N LEU A 282 12.57 -1.69 17.86
CA LEU A 282 13.99 -1.40 18.04
C LEU A 282 14.25 -0.23 18.99
N SER A 283 13.19 0.24 19.65
CA SER A 283 13.21 1.27 20.67
C SER A 283 12.17 0.96 21.76
N PRO A 284 12.39 1.29 23.02
CA PRO A 284 11.39 1.13 24.08
C PRO A 284 10.17 2.06 23.93
N HIS A 285 10.23 3.02 23.03
CA HIS A 285 9.14 3.96 22.74
C HIS A 285 8.42 3.68 21.42
N ALA A 286 8.88 2.70 20.65
CA ALA A 286 8.18 2.25 19.45
C ALA A 286 6.93 1.45 19.83
N GLU A 287 5.86 1.63 19.07
CA GLU A 287 4.57 0.99 19.32
C GLU A 287 4.04 0.29 18.08
N ILE A 288 3.34 -0.82 18.27
CA ILE A 288 2.58 -1.52 17.23
C ILE A 288 1.21 -1.92 17.77
N ASP A 289 0.16 -1.59 17.03
CA ASP A 289 -1.19 -2.09 17.27
C ASP A 289 -1.53 -3.15 16.21
N ILE A 290 -1.93 -4.34 16.64
CA ILE A 290 -2.25 -5.46 15.74
C ILE A 290 -3.66 -5.94 16.04
N LYS A 291 -4.55 -5.89 15.04
CA LYS A 291 -5.94 -6.30 15.15
C LYS A 291 -6.35 -7.19 13.98
N PRO A 292 -6.09 -8.51 14.04
CA PRO A 292 -6.64 -9.46 13.08
C PRO A 292 -8.08 -9.83 13.48
N GLU A 293 -8.99 -9.89 12.50
CA GLU A 293 -10.40 -10.26 12.67
C GLU A 293 -10.80 -11.31 11.63
N LEU A 294 -11.60 -12.28 12.07
CA LEU A 294 -12.18 -13.34 11.22
C LEU A 294 -13.68 -13.37 11.43
N GLU A 295 -14.45 -13.11 10.39
CA GLU A 295 -15.92 -13.22 10.36
C GLU A 295 -16.31 -14.35 9.39
N ILE A 296 -16.56 -15.56 9.93
CA ILE A 296 -16.68 -16.77 9.12
C ILE A 296 -18.09 -17.32 9.25
N PHE A 297 -18.81 -17.39 8.12
CA PHE A 297 -20.16 -17.95 8.04
C PHE A 297 -20.22 -19.31 7.27
N ALA A 298 -19.07 -19.80 6.78
CA ALA A 298 -18.93 -21.09 6.10
C ALA A 298 -18.30 -22.13 7.03
N ASP A 299 -18.61 -23.41 6.82
CA ASP A 299 -18.19 -24.53 7.69
C ASP A 299 -16.86 -25.16 7.25
N ASP A 300 -16.66 -25.35 5.93
CA ASP A 300 -15.47 -26.02 5.37
C ASP A 300 -14.45 -24.98 4.89
N VAL A 301 -13.66 -24.46 5.82
CA VAL A 301 -12.66 -23.42 5.55
C VAL A 301 -11.34 -23.67 6.30
N LYS A 302 -10.26 -23.06 5.81
CA LYS A 302 -8.96 -22.97 6.46
C LYS A 302 -8.63 -21.49 6.66
N CYS A 303 -9.02 -20.95 7.82
CA CYS A 303 -8.75 -19.56 8.15
C CYS A 303 -7.93 -19.47 9.43
N SER A 304 -6.85 -18.71 9.38
CA SER A 304 -5.99 -18.52 10.55
C SER A 304 -5.30 -17.16 10.52
N HIS A 305 -4.86 -16.71 11.69
CA HIS A 305 -4.02 -15.53 11.82
C HIS A 305 -2.89 -15.77 12.82
N GLY A 306 -1.82 -15.01 12.66
CA GLY A 306 -0.70 -14.98 13.60
C GLY A 306 -0.19 -13.56 13.78
N ALA A 307 0.36 -13.28 14.96
CA ALA A 307 1.03 -12.02 15.24
C ALA A 307 2.25 -12.27 16.13
N THR A 308 3.36 -11.64 15.79
CA THR A 308 4.56 -11.67 16.62
C THR A 308 5.13 -10.28 16.79
N ILE A 309 5.54 -9.96 18.02
CA ILE A 309 6.24 -8.73 18.35
C ILE A 309 7.50 -9.14 19.06
N GLY A 310 8.64 -8.64 18.58
CA GLY A 310 9.93 -8.99 19.14
C GLY A 310 10.99 -7.91 18.98
N ALA A 311 12.19 -8.26 19.39
CA ALA A 311 13.42 -7.53 19.13
C ALA A 311 14.36 -8.42 18.31
N LEU A 312 15.50 -7.88 17.92
CA LEU A 312 16.55 -8.69 17.28
C LEU A 312 17.05 -9.75 18.28
N ASP A 313 17.23 -10.97 17.79
CA ASP A 313 17.70 -12.09 18.59
C ASP A 313 19.14 -11.83 19.08
N PRO A 314 19.38 -11.78 20.40
CA PRO A 314 20.71 -11.57 20.95
C PRO A 314 21.73 -12.65 20.57
N GLU A 315 21.28 -13.91 20.37
CA GLU A 315 22.17 -15.00 19.99
C GLU A 315 22.65 -14.83 18.54
N GLN A 316 21.77 -14.40 17.64
CA GLN A 316 22.15 -14.09 16.26
C GLN A 316 23.13 -12.90 16.21
N ILE A 317 22.89 -11.85 16.98
CA ILE A 317 23.83 -10.72 17.11
C ILE A 317 25.17 -11.21 17.63
N PHE A 318 25.18 -12.00 18.71
CA PHE A 318 26.40 -12.56 19.28
C PHE A 318 27.16 -13.42 18.27
N TYR A 319 26.47 -14.27 17.51
CA TYR A 319 27.07 -15.11 16.48
C TYR A 319 27.77 -14.25 15.40
N LEU A 320 27.11 -13.25 14.87
CA LEU A 320 27.68 -12.36 13.86
C LEU A 320 28.90 -11.59 14.40
N ARG A 321 28.81 -11.09 15.64
CA ARG A 321 29.94 -10.42 16.31
C ARG A 321 31.12 -11.34 16.54
N SER A 322 30.89 -12.61 16.89
CA SER A 322 31.96 -13.59 17.04
C SER A 322 32.70 -13.92 15.73
N ARG A 323 32.12 -13.56 14.59
CA ARG A 323 32.72 -13.65 13.25
C ARG A 323 33.39 -12.33 12.80
N GLY A 324 33.52 -11.36 13.72
CA GLY A 324 34.21 -10.08 13.47
C GLY A 324 33.32 -8.99 12.86
N ILE A 325 32.00 -9.21 12.77
CA ILE A 325 31.07 -8.19 12.27
C ILE A 325 30.77 -7.20 13.39
N PRO A 326 30.95 -5.89 13.21
CA PRO A 326 30.57 -4.87 14.19
C PRO A 326 29.07 -4.95 14.53
N GLU A 327 28.71 -4.58 15.76
CA GLU A 327 27.33 -4.76 16.25
C GLU A 327 26.28 -4.01 15.41
N ASP A 328 26.57 -2.79 15.01
CA ASP A 328 25.68 -1.99 14.17
C ASP A 328 25.46 -2.63 12.78
N GLN A 329 26.49 -3.22 12.21
CA GLN A 329 26.39 -3.96 10.95
C GLN A 329 25.62 -5.28 11.14
N ALA A 330 25.87 -6.02 12.24
CA ALA A 330 25.14 -7.23 12.55
C ALA A 330 23.62 -6.96 12.69
N ARG A 331 23.25 -5.89 13.41
CA ARG A 331 21.88 -5.45 13.53
C ARG A 331 21.26 -5.10 12.18
N ALA A 332 21.97 -4.32 11.35
CA ALA A 332 21.53 -3.98 10.00
C ALA A 332 21.30 -5.19 9.13
N MET A 333 22.19 -6.18 9.16
CA MET A 333 22.04 -7.44 8.42
C MET A 333 20.78 -8.20 8.81
N LEU A 334 20.49 -8.33 10.10
CA LEU A 334 19.30 -9.04 10.60
C LEU A 334 18.01 -8.31 10.20
N ILE A 335 17.99 -6.99 10.28
CA ILE A 335 16.83 -6.18 9.86
C ILE A 335 16.59 -6.31 8.36
N ARG A 336 17.65 -6.24 7.56
CA ARG A 336 17.56 -6.46 6.11
C ARG A 336 17.00 -7.82 5.78
N ALA A 337 17.52 -8.89 6.39
CA ALA A 337 17.02 -10.25 6.20
C ALA A 337 15.53 -10.34 6.52
N PHE A 338 15.09 -9.73 7.62
CA PHE A 338 13.69 -9.67 8.02
C PHE A 338 12.81 -8.97 6.98
N LEU A 339 13.29 -7.85 6.39
CA LEU A 339 12.56 -7.09 5.36
C LEU A 339 12.60 -7.78 4.00
N THR A 340 13.74 -8.40 3.62
CA THR A 340 13.87 -9.12 2.35
C THR A 340 12.89 -10.30 2.27
N GLU A 341 12.68 -10.99 3.38
CA GLU A 341 11.66 -12.05 3.45
C GLU A 341 10.23 -11.51 3.16
N ALA A 342 9.95 -10.25 3.49
CA ALA A 342 8.67 -9.62 3.13
C ALA A 342 8.54 -9.38 1.61
N LEU A 343 9.66 -9.24 0.89
CA LEU A 343 9.70 -9.01 -0.56
C LEU A 343 9.63 -10.30 -1.39
N GLU A 344 9.78 -11.48 -0.77
CA GLU A 344 9.71 -12.76 -1.50
C GLU A 344 8.46 -12.93 -2.38
N PRO A 345 7.26 -12.46 -1.96
CA PRO A 345 6.07 -12.52 -2.80
C PRO A 345 6.08 -11.58 -4.02
N VAL A 346 7.00 -10.62 -4.09
CA VAL A 346 7.13 -9.71 -5.24
C VAL A 346 7.77 -10.48 -6.39
N THR A 347 6.97 -10.94 -7.34
CA THR A 347 7.41 -11.81 -8.43
C THR A 347 8.07 -11.07 -9.59
N HIS A 348 7.74 -9.79 -9.78
CA HIS A 348 8.32 -8.95 -10.83
C HIS A 348 9.72 -8.48 -10.44
N GLU A 349 10.75 -8.93 -11.17
CA GLU A 349 12.17 -8.73 -10.81
C GLU A 349 12.54 -7.24 -10.65
N ALA A 350 12.20 -6.40 -11.65
CA ALA A 350 12.52 -4.97 -11.59
C ALA A 350 11.82 -4.26 -10.42
N ALA A 351 10.58 -4.66 -10.07
CA ALA A 351 9.88 -4.11 -8.91
C ALA A 351 10.55 -4.54 -7.60
N ARG A 352 10.97 -5.81 -7.49
CA ARG A 352 11.66 -6.31 -6.31
C ARG A 352 12.97 -5.57 -6.09
N THR A 353 13.83 -5.50 -7.12
CA THR A 353 15.11 -4.77 -7.04
C THR A 353 14.90 -3.32 -6.67
N PHE A 354 13.91 -2.64 -7.27
CA PHE A 354 13.60 -1.26 -6.95
C PHE A 354 13.19 -1.06 -5.47
N LEU A 355 12.41 -1.97 -4.91
CA LEU A 355 12.00 -1.92 -3.51
C LEU A 355 13.15 -2.25 -2.55
N GLU A 356 14.04 -3.18 -2.92
CA GLU A 356 15.28 -3.49 -2.19
C GLU A 356 16.20 -2.26 -2.15
N ASP A 357 16.40 -1.58 -3.28
CA ASP A 357 17.19 -0.36 -3.38
C ASP A 357 16.58 0.79 -2.54
N ALA A 358 15.25 0.86 -2.44
CA ALA A 358 14.58 1.83 -1.59
C ALA A 358 14.85 1.58 -0.09
N ILE A 359 14.90 0.33 0.35
CA ILE A 359 15.29 -0.06 1.71
C ILE A 359 16.74 0.36 1.98
N GLU A 360 17.67 0.08 1.07
CA GLU A 360 19.07 0.48 1.20
C GLU A 360 19.23 2.00 1.25
N THR A 361 18.52 2.72 0.39
CA THR A 361 18.50 4.19 0.36
C THR A 361 17.98 4.77 1.67
N TRP A 362 16.89 4.21 2.22
CA TRP A 362 16.36 4.63 3.52
C TRP A 362 17.40 4.42 4.64
N TRP A 363 18.12 3.30 4.59
CA TRP A 363 19.15 2.98 5.58
C TRP A 363 20.33 3.94 5.52
N ALA A 364 20.69 4.40 4.33
CA ALA A 364 21.78 5.35 4.12
C ALA A 364 21.46 6.79 4.59
N ARG A 365 20.17 7.13 4.71
CA ARG A 365 19.69 8.44 5.21
C ARG A 365 19.75 8.54 6.75
N LYS A 366 20.86 8.22 7.38
CA LYS A 366 21.04 8.33 8.85
C LYS A 366 21.10 9.77 9.33
#